data_7f845a875acf769e826dfd5401df0dde
#
_entry.id   7f845a875acf769e826dfd5401df0dde
#
_cell.length_a   1.000
_cell.length_b   1.000
_cell.length_c   1.000
_cell.angle_alpha   90.00
_cell.angle_beta   90.00
_cell.angle_gamma   90.00
#
_symmetry.space_group_name_H-M   'P 1'
#
loop_
_entity.id
_entity.type
_entity.pdbx_description
1 polymer ?
#
loop_
_entity_poly.entity_id
_entity_poly.type
_entity_poly.pdbx_seq_one_letter_code
_entity_poly.pdbx_strand_id
1 'polypeptide(L)'
;IDRLEQLGVVIERLERCGPGAERAAYNMGVNRLCLSQGLRDQPGLQLDVLTHEAIHVVQDCLDGLETPSSSTISLMLQAQGGFSPAQVDRFLAHHLDRSTAAHVLTVTQSLGPLQRQREVEAYALQSQSGMVESLLARHC
;
A
#
# COMPACT_ATOMS: atom_id res chain seq x y z
N ILE A 1 12.94 2.98 1.90
CA ILE A 1 12.97 4.45 1.81
C ILE A 1 13.72 4.87 0.56
N ASP A 2 15.01 4.57 0.44
CA ASP A 2 15.86 5.03 -0.67
C ASP A 2 15.23 4.76 -2.06
N ARG A 3 14.59 3.60 -2.24
CA ARG A 3 13.91 3.27 -3.50
C ARG A 3 12.73 4.21 -3.78
N LEU A 4 11.96 4.55 -2.77
CA LEU A 4 10.82 5.47 -2.92
C LEU A 4 11.30 6.88 -3.27
N GLU A 5 12.37 7.34 -2.63
CA GLU A 5 12.98 8.65 -2.93
C GLU A 5 13.54 8.71 -4.36
N GLN A 6 14.15 7.62 -4.85
CA GLN A 6 14.59 7.50 -6.25
C GLN A 6 13.43 7.59 -7.25
N LEU A 7 12.23 7.20 -6.86
CA LEU A 7 11.00 7.32 -7.65
C LEU A 7 10.34 8.70 -7.53
N GLY A 8 10.97 9.63 -6.82
CA GLY A 8 10.45 10.98 -6.63
C GLY A 8 9.39 11.09 -5.53
N VAL A 9 9.22 10.06 -4.69
CA VAL A 9 8.34 10.14 -3.53
C VAL A 9 9.00 11.01 -2.47
N VAL A 10 8.32 12.08 -2.07
CA VAL A 10 8.78 12.95 -0.98
C VAL A 10 8.40 12.32 0.35
N ILE A 11 9.38 11.96 1.17
CA ILE A 11 9.15 11.36 2.49
C ILE A 11 9.26 12.41 3.57
N GLU A 12 8.18 12.61 4.32
CA GLU A 12 8.10 13.54 5.45
C GLU A 12 7.93 12.78 6.76
N ARG A 13 8.54 13.31 7.83
CA ARG A 13 8.32 12.82 9.18
C ARG A 13 7.62 13.86 10.00
N LEU A 14 6.36 13.59 10.33
CA LEU A 14 5.50 14.46 11.12
C LEU A 14 5.13 13.79 12.44
N GLU A 15 4.65 14.58 13.38
CA GLU A 15 4.12 14.05 14.64
C GLU A 15 2.91 13.13 14.36
N ARG A 16 2.03 13.55 13.44
CA ARG A 16 0.86 12.82 12.95
C ARG A 16 0.74 12.96 11.45
N CYS A 17 0.26 11.92 10.79
CA CYS A 17 0.10 11.89 9.33
C CYS A 17 -1.30 12.23 8.84
N GLY A 18 -2.24 12.51 9.73
CA GLY A 18 -3.61 12.87 9.39
C GLY A 18 -4.47 13.13 10.62
N PRO A 19 -5.75 13.49 10.42
CA PRO A 19 -6.67 13.83 11.51
C PRO A 19 -7.01 12.64 12.42
N GLY A 20 -6.92 11.40 11.92
CA GLY A 20 -7.14 10.16 12.66
C GLY A 20 -5.91 9.67 13.42
N ALA A 21 -4.83 10.45 13.48
CA ALA A 21 -3.56 10.07 14.10
C ALA A 21 -2.91 8.84 13.42
N GLU A 22 -3.06 8.76 12.13
CA GLU A 22 -2.48 7.71 11.31
C GLU A 22 -0.95 7.66 11.51
N ARG A 23 -0.42 6.45 11.49
CA ARG A 23 1.02 6.19 11.60
C ARG A 23 1.77 6.55 10.34
N ALA A 24 1.11 6.41 9.19
CA ALA A 24 1.59 6.84 7.90
C ALA A 24 0.43 7.16 6.97
N ALA A 25 0.72 7.85 5.87
CA ALA A 25 -0.23 8.10 4.80
C ALA A 25 0.52 8.45 3.51
N TYR A 26 0.18 7.80 2.40
CA TYR A 26 0.63 8.21 1.08
C TYR A 26 -0.43 9.04 0.37
N ASN A 27 -0.04 10.21 -0.10
CA ASN A 27 -0.89 11.09 -0.89
C ASN A 27 -0.50 10.99 -2.37
N MET A 28 -1.31 10.25 -3.13
CA MET A 28 -1.11 10.03 -4.57
C MET A 28 -1.09 11.31 -5.38
N GLY A 29 -1.94 12.29 -5.05
CA GLY A 29 -2.06 13.53 -5.81
C GLY A 29 -0.82 14.41 -5.81
N VAL A 30 0.10 14.22 -4.86
CA VAL A 30 1.32 15.01 -4.70
C VAL A 30 2.57 14.14 -4.49
N ASN A 31 2.45 12.85 -4.67
CA ASN A 31 3.54 11.86 -4.53
C ASN A 31 4.32 12.02 -3.20
N ARG A 32 3.59 12.13 -2.10
CA ARG A 32 4.13 12.41 -0.78
C ARG A 32 3.74 11.34 0.23
N LEU A 33 4.73 10.82 0.94
CA LEU A 33 4.58 9.85 2.01
C LEU A 33 4.89 10.49 3.36
N CYS A 34 3.92 10.50 4.25
CA CYS A 34 4.14 10.86 5.65
C CYS A 34 4.42 9.60 6.47
N LEU A 35 5.42 9.69 7.35
CA LEU A 35 5.68 8.71 8.40
C LEU A 35 5.64 9.41 9.75
N SER A 36 4.90 8.85 10.72
CA SER A 36 4.85 9.40 12.07
C SER A 36 6.21 9.25 12.77
N GLN A 37 6.59 10.27 13.55
CA GLN A 37 7.84 10.27 14.33
C GLN A 37 7.88 9.14 15.36
N GLY A 38 6.73 8.75 15.90
CA GLY A 38 6.61 7.65 16.88
C GLY A 38 6.99 6.27 16.33
N LEU A 39 7.16 6.13 15.02
CA LEU A 39 7.63 4.86 14.42
C LEU A 39 9.14 4.65 14.54
N ARG A 40 9.92 5.69 14.86
CA ARG A 40 11.40 5.61 14.91
C ARG A 40 11.90 4.53 15.86
N ASP A 41 11.25 4.40 17.00
CA ASP A 41 11.64 3.47 18.06
C ASP A 41 10.99 2.09 17.92
N GLN A 42 10.29 1.84 16.81
CA GLN A 42 9.55 0.62 16.52
C GLN A 42 9.90 0.08 15.13
N PRO A 43 11.14 -0.41 14.89
CA PRO A 43 11.63 -0.71 13.54
C PRO A 43 10.82 -1.76 12.78
N GLY A 44 10.30 -2.79 13.45
CA GLY A 44 9.45 -3.81 12.84
C GLY A 44 8.12 -3.21 12.36
N LEU A 45 7.46 -2.44 13.23
CA LEU A 45 6.22 -1.76 12.88
C LEU A 45 6.44 -0.69 11.80
N GLN A 46 7.58 0.02 11.86
CA GLN A 46 7.93 0.99 10.82
C GLN A 46 8.08 0.31 9.45
N LEU A 47 8.68 -0.88 9.41
CA LEU A 47 8.82 -1.63 8.16
C LEU A 47 7.47 -2.04 7.59
N ASP A 48 6.58 -2.60 8.40
CA ASP A 48 5.23 -3.02 7.95
C ASP A 48 4.42 -1.82 7.44
N VAL A 49 4.43 -0.73 8.20
CA VAL A 49 3.73 0.51 7.82
C VAL A 49 4.31 1.11 6.53
N LEU A 50 5.63 1.17 6.42
CA LEU A 50 6.31 1.66 5.20
C LEU A 50 5.99 0.77 4.00
N THR A 51 5.95 -0.56 4.20
CA THR A 51 5.61 -1.51 3.14
C THR A 51 4.15 -1.35 2.70
N HIS A 52 3.23 -1.13 3.65
CA HIS A 52 1.83 -0.80 3.38
C HIS A 52 1.71 0.43 2.46
N GLU A 53 2.36 1.52 2.82
CA GLU A 53 2.32 2.75 2.00
C GLU A 53 3.02 2.57 0.64
N ALA A 54 4.07 1.76 0.58
CA ALA A 54 4.75 1.44 -0.66
C ALA A 54 3.85 0.64 -1.64
N ILE A 55 2.89 -0.14 -1.14
CA ILE A 55 1.86 -0.76 -2.00
C ILE A 55 1.01 0.33 -2.68
N HIS A 56 0.64 1.37 -1.96
CA HIS A 56 -0.10 2.50 -2.57
C HIS A 56 0.73 3.21 -3.64
N VAL A 57 2.05 3.32 -3.45
CA VAL A 57 2.95 3.82 -4.51
C VAL A 57 2.94 2.90 -5.73
N VAL A 58 3.00 1.58 -5.55
CA VAL A 58 2.88 0.62 -6.67
C VAL A 58 1.55 0.80 -7.40
N GLN A 59 0.44 0.90 -6.68
CA GLN A 59 -0.89 1.11 -7.27
C GLN A 59 -0.94 2.41 -8.09
N ASP A 60 -0.29 3.46 -7.60
CA ASP A 60 -0.18 4.74 -8.29
C ASP A 60 0.69 4.63 -9.57
N CYS A 61 1.82 3.92 -9.48
CA CYS A 61 2.70 3.68 -10.62
C CYS A 61 2.04 2.93 -11.78
N LEU A 62 1.04 2.07 -11.50
CA LEU A 62 0.34 1.29 -12.53
C LEU A 62 -0.43 2.18 -13.53
N ASP A 63 -0.83 3.37 -13.11
CA ASP A 63 -1.52 4.37 -13.94
C ASP A 63 -0.64 5.58 -14.29
N GLY A 64 0.61 5.62 -13.79
CA GLY A 64 1.49 6.76 -13.84
C GLY A 64 1.28 7.70 -12.65
N LEU A 65 2.39 8.11 -12.02
CA LEU A 65 2.41 8.88 -10.75
C LEU A 65 1.74 10.26 -10.80
N GLU A 66 1.38 10.75 -11.97
CA GLU A 66 0.79 12.10 -12.17
C GLU A 66 -0.72 12.06 -12.44
N THR A 67 -1.32 10.88 -12.50
CA THR A 67 -2.75 10.72 -12.83
C THR A 67 -3.52 10.19 -11.63
N PRO A 68 -4.82 10.54 -11.47
CA PRO A 68 -5.67 9.91 -10.47
C PRO A 68 -5.72 8.40 -10.70
N SER A 69 -5.16 7.64 -9.78
CA SER A 69 -5.02 6.20 -9.94
C SER A 69 -6.36 5.48 -9.82
N SER A 70 -6.66 4.63 -10.80
CA SER A 70 -7.81 3.73 -10.82
C SER A 70 -7.41 2.26 -10.78
N SER A 71 -6.11 1.96 -10.87
CA SER A 71 -5.60 0.59 -10.90
C SER A 71 -5.38 0.00 -9.52
N THR A 72 -5.41 -1.33 -9.50
CA THR A 72 -5.09 -2.15 -8.34
C THR A 72 -4.09 -3.24 -8.76
N ILE A 73 -3.36 -3.79 -7.80
CA ILE A 73 -2.48 -4.94 -8.04
C ILE A 73 -3.28 -6.12 -8.54
N SER A 74 -4.51 -6.32 -8.04
CA SER A 74 -5.41 -7.38 -8.48
C SER A 74 -5.76 -7.28 -9.97
N LEU A 75 -6.07 -6.08 -10.45
CA LEU A 75 -6.33 -5.86 -11.88
C LEU A 75 -5.07 -6.11 -12.73
N MET A 76 -3.92 -5.67 -12.26
CA MET A 76 -2.65 -5.91 -12.94
C MET A 76 -2.34 -7.42 -13.03
N LEU A 77 -2.52 -8.18 -11.95
CA LEU A 77 -2.30 -9.63 -11.94
C LEU A 77 -3.25 -10.36 -12.89
N GLN A 78 -4.49 -9.92 -12.99
CA GLN A 78 -5.46 -10.48 -13.95
C GLN A 78 -5.07 -10.15 -15.39
N ALA A 79 -4.69 -8.90 -15.68
CA ALA A 79 -4.39 -8.46 -17.04
C ALA A 79 -3.04 -8.96 -17.57
N GLN A 80 -2.00 -8.94 -16.74
CA GLN A 80 -0.62 -9.24 -17.13
C GLN A 80 -0.17 -10.64 -16.71
N GLY A 81 -0.66 -11.16 -15.60
CA GLY A 81 -0.26 -12.44 -15.04
C GLY A 81 -1.17 -13.61 -15.42
N GLY A 82 -2.29 -13.37 -16.08
CA GLY A 82 -3.25 -14.40 -16.46
C GLY A 82 -3.98 -15.04 -15.27
N PHE A 83 -3.99 -14.41 -14.10
CA PHE A 83 -4.70 -14.90 -12.92
C PHE A 83 -6.21 -14.65 -13.06
N SER A 84 -7.02 -15.62 -12.64
CA SER A 84 -8.46 -15.40 -12.47
C SER A 84 -8.74 -14.54 -11.23
N PRO A 85 -9.90 -13.84 -11.14
CA PRO A 85 -10.30 -13.15 -9.93
C PRO A 85 -10.24 -14.01 -8.66
N ALA A 86 -10.70 -15.26 -8.75
CA ALA A 86 -10.67 -16.21 -7.63
C ALA A 86 -9.24 -16.60 -7.21
N GLN A 87 -8.28 -16.65 -8.13
CA GLN A 87 -6.87 -16.89 -7.80
C GLN A 87 -6.26 -15.71 -7.09
N VAL A 88 -6.57 -14.47 -7.51
CA VAL A 88 -6.11 -13.25 -6.84
C VAL A 88 -6.69 -13.15 -5.42
N ASP A 89 -7.99 -13.41 -5.26
CA ASP A 89 -8.63 -13.41 -3.95
C ASP A 89 -7.99 -14.41 -2.98
N ARG A 90 -7.70 -15.63 -3.45
CA ARG A 90 -7.00 -16.64 -2.65
C ARG A 90 -5.58 -16.22 -2.29
N PHE A 91 -4.86 -15.59 -3.21
CA PHE A 91 -3.52 -15.08 -2.96
C PHE A 91 -3.53 -14.01 -1.86
N LEU A 92 -4.42 -13.03 -1.94
CA LEU A 92 -4.54 -11.99 -0.92
C LEU A 92 -4.99 -12.58 0.44
N ALA A 93 -5.99 -13.45 0.43
CA ALA A 93 -6.47 -14.10 1.64
C ALA A 93 -5.40 -14.94 2.34
N HIS A 94 -4.50 -15.57 1.58
CA HIS A 94 -3.37 -16.32 2.14
C HIS A 94 -2.42 -15.45 2.97
N HIS A 95 -2.26 -14.19 2.60
CA HIS A 95 -1.41 -13.23 3.31
C HIS A 95 -2.12 -12.45 4.42
N LEU A 96 -3.43 -12.58 4.55
CA LEU A 96 -4.22 -11.95 5.61
C LEU A 96 -4.45 -12.94 6.76
N ASP A 97 -3.87 -12.66 7.93
CA ASP A 97 -4.28 -13.37 9.14
C ASP A 97 -5.67 -12.91 9.61
N ARG A 98 -6.28 -13.69 10.52
CA ARG A 98 -7.65 -13.44 10.98
C ARG A 98 -7.82 -12.06 11.65
N SER A 99 -6.83 -11.62 12.41
CA SER A 99 -6.83 -10.31 13.10
C SER A 99 -6.75 -9.16 12.11
N THR A 100 -5.83 -9.25 11.16
CA THR A 100 -5.67 -8.24 10.10
C THR A 100 -6.90 -8.18 9.21
N ALA A 101 -7.48 -9.32 8.82
CA ALA A 101 -8.71 -9.36 8.04
C ALA A 101 -9.88 -8.66 8.74
N ALA A 102 -10.07 -8.89 10.05
CA ALA A 102 -11.10 -8.21 10.84
C ALA A 102 -10.85 -6.69 10.91
N HIS A 103 -9.59 -6.28 11.09
CA HIS A 103 -9.21 -4.87 11.09
C HIS A 103 -9.51 -4.19 9.75
N VAL A 104 -9.12 -4.83 8.64
CA VAL A 104 -9.38 -4.32 7.27
C VAL A 104 -10.87 -4.12 7.04
N LEU A 105 -11.71 -5.09 7.41
CA LEU A 105 -13.16 -4.95 7.30
C LEU A 105 -13.69 -3.72 8.06
N THR A 106 -13.15 -3.46 9.26
CA THR A 106 -13.56 -2.31 10.07
C THR A 106 -13.15 -0.99 9.44
N VAL A 107 -11.88 -0.84 9.04
CA VAL A 107 -11.35 0.43 8.53
C VAL A 107 -11.82 0.76 7.11
N THR A 108 -12.30 -0.24 6.36
CA THR A 108 -12.76 -0.05 4.98
C THR A 108 -14.28 0.05 4.83
N GLN A 109 -15.05 -0.01 5.91
CA GLN A 109 -16.52 0.01 5.87
C GLN A 109 -17.11 1.19 5.11
N SER A 110 -16.53 2.38 5.27
CA SER A 110 -17.02 3.63 4.66
C SER A 110 -16.41 3.89 3.26
N LEU A 111 -15.49 3.04 2.80
CA LEU A 111 -14.80 3.24 1.54
C LEU A 111 -15.58 2.65 0.36
N GLY A 112 -15.47 3.29 -0.82
CA GLY A 112 -15.94 2.73 -2.07
C GLY A 112 -15.17 1.47 -2.48
N PRO A 113 -15.67 0.71 -3.49
CA PRO A 113 -15.08 -0.58 -3.88
C PRO A 113 -13.59 -0.50 -4.26
N LEU A 114 -13.18 0.51 -5.02
CA LEU A 114 -11.80 0.70 -5.45
C LEU A 114 -10.87 0.98 -4.26
N GLN A 115 -11.24 1.91 -3.40
CA GLN A 115 -10.45 2.26 -2.22
C GLN A 115 -10.35 1.07 -1.25
N ARG A 116 -11.45 0.34 -1.07
CA ARG A 116 -11.47 -0.88 -0.26
C ARG A 116 -10.49 -1.92 -0.81
N GLN A 117 -10.50 -2.17 -2.12
CA GLN A 117 -9.60 -3.13 -2.75
C GLN A 117 -8.14 -2.72 -2.56
N ARG A 118 -7.82 -1.44 -2.69
CA ARG A 118 -6.47 -0.92 -2.45
C ARG A 118 -6.00 -1.16 -1.03
N GLU A 119 -6.84 -0.88 -0.05
CA GLU A 119 -6.53 -1.13 1.36
C GLU A 119 -6.35 -2.63 1.65
N VAL A 120 -7.22 -3.49 1.11
CA VAL A 120 -7.08 -4.96 1.23
C VAL A 120 -5.73 -5.42 0.71
N GLU A 121 -5.30 -4.95 -0.44
CA GLU A 121 -3.99 -5.27 -1.02
C GLU A 121 -2.85 -4.79 -0.14
N ALA A 122 -2.92 -3.56 0.35
CA ALA A 122 -1.89 -2.98 1.20
C ALA A 122 -1.73 -3.75 2.52
N TYR A 123 -2.83 -4.08 3.19
CA TYR A 123 -2.80 -4.89 4.42
C TYR A 123 -2.36 -6.33 4.16
N ALA A 124 -2.76 -6.94 3.05
CA ALA A 124 -2.35 -8.30 2.71
C ALA A 124 -0.84 -8.40 2.46
N LEU A 125 -0.25 -7.39 1.86
CA LEU A 125 1.14 -7.41 1.40
C LEU A 125 2.12 -6.63 2.29
N GLN A 126 1.66 -5.98 3.35
CA GLN A 126 2.50 -5.13 4.21
C GLN A 126 3.68 -5.86 4.88
N SER A 127 3.59 -7.18 5.07
CA SER A 127 4.67 -8.00 5.60
C SER A 127 5.57 -8.60 4.50
N GLN A 128 5.32 -8.29 3.22
CA GLN A 128 5.99 -8.86 2.05
C GLN A 128 6.96 -7.85 1.40
N SER A 129 7.86 -7.24 2.19
CA SER A 129 8.74 -6.15 1.71
C SER A 129 9.52 -6.49 0.45
N GLY A 130 10.07 -7.70 0.34
CA GLY A 130 10.80 -8.14 -0.85
C GLY A 130 9.92 -8.24 -2.11
N MET A 131 8.66 -8.65 -1.96
CA MET A 131 7.68 -8.64 -3.05
C MET A 131 7.38 -7.20 -3.48
N VAL A 132 7.16 -6.31 -2.53
CA VAL A 132 6.87 -4.90 -2.79
C VAL A 132 8.03 -4.19 -3.48
N GLU A 133 9.26 -4.44 -3.05
CA GLU A 133 10.46 -3.95 -3.76
C GLU A 133 10.50 -4.42 -5.22
N SER A 134 10.15 -5.68 -5.47
CA SER A 134 10.10 -6.24 -6.83
C SER A 134 8.99 -5.58 -7.67
N LEU A 135 7.83 -5.30 -7.07
CA LEU A 135 6.73 -4.58 -7.74
C LEU A 135 7.12 -3.14 -8.06
N LEU A 136 7.74 -2.43 -7.12
CA LEU A 136 8.27 -1.07 -7.36
C LEU A 136 9.30 -1.06 -8.50
N ALA A 137 10.21 -2.02 -8.51
CA ALA A 137 11.24 -2.10 -9.56
C ALA A 137 10.66 -2.39 -10.95
N ARG A 138 9.54 -3.11 -11.02
CA ARG A 138 8.92 -3.52 -12.28
C ARG A 138 7.94 -2.50 -12.85
N HIS A 139 7.23 -1.79 -11.99
CA HIS A 139 6.08 -0.97 -12.40
C HIS A 139 6.31 0.54 -12.24
N CYS A 140 7.30 0.90 -11.44
CA CYS A 140 7.72 2.28 -11.28
C CYS A 140 9.06 2.56 -11.95
#